data_217f3ac93f7c7328bdd67866f3d739a6
#
_entry.id   217f3ac93f7c7328bdd67866f3d739a6
#
_cell.length_a   1.000
_cell.length_b   1.000
_cell.length_c   1.000
_cell.angle_alpha   90.00
_cell.angle_beta   90.00
_cell.angle_gamma   90.00
#
_symmetry.space_group_name_H-M   'P 1'
#
loop_
_entity.id
_entity.type
_entity.pdbx_description
1 polymer ?
#
loop_
_entity_poly.entity_id
_entity_poly.type
_entity_poly.pdbx_seq_one_letter_code
_entity_poly.pdbx_strand_id
1 'polypeptide(L)'
;QIKQTIPAQTGRAVVTYGRSLIALMIAQSLGRRGVEVIGCDSVDMTVLSFSKFVKKNHYYTPPDKDPEKFLDDLEAIIKKHKPDDGRPYVIIPSFSEAKLIAKNKDRFDGKITLACPYYETLNKVHPKDHFAQTAEELSLNAPKTWIPDDEQELENLTGELEWPVLIKPPDQVGGRGISKH
;
A
#
# COMPACT_ATOMS: atom_id res chain seq x y z
N GLN A 1 14.86 32.86 1.21
CA GLN A 1 14.28 31.63 0.62
C GLN A 1 15.43 30.81 0.06
N ILE A 2 15.78 29.71 0.73
CA ILE A 2 16.76 28.75 0.20
C ILE A 2 16.07 28.03 -0.97
N LYS A 3 16.49 28.33 -2.20
CA LYS A 3 16.12 27.56 -3.39
C LYS A 3 16.74 26.16 -3.21
N GLN A 4 15.97 25.18 -2.73
CA GLN A 4 16.37 23.78 -2.81
C GLN A 4 16.47 23.40 -4.29
N THR A 5 17.69 23.30 -4.81
CA THR A 5 17.95 22.74 -6.12
C THR A 5 17.56 21.27 -6.10
N ILE A 6 16.60 20.88 -6.93
CA ILE A 6 16.23 19.46 -7.08
C ILE A 6 17.43 18.76 -7.72
N PRO A 7 17.98 17.68 -7.10
CA PRO A 7 19.09 16.93 -7.69
C PRO A 7 18.75 16.42 -9.10
N ALA A 8 19.76 16.09 -9.89
CA ALA A 8 19.59 15.42 -11.19
C ALA A 8 18.75 14.15 -11.01
N GLN A 9 17.91 13.84 -12.01
CA GLN A 9 16.99 12.70 -11.93
C GLN A 9 17.77 11.38 -11.80
N THR A 10 17.69 10.75 -10.63
CA THR A 10 18.41 9.51 -10.29
C THR A 10 17.60 8.26 -10.53
N GLY A 11 16.29 8.37 -10.78
CA GLY A 11 15.37 7.27 -11.00
C GLY A 11 13.96 7.75 -11.27
N ARG A 12 13.05 6.82 -11.48
CA ARG A 12 11.61 7.10 -11.62
C ARG A 12 10.79 6.13 -10.76
N ALA A 13 9.76 6.63 -10.09
CA ALA A 13 8.85 5.83 -9.28
C ALA A 13 7.40 6.07 -9.69
N VAL A 14 6.61 4.99 -9.73
CA VAL A 14 5.15 5.03 -9.79
C VAL A 14 4.64 4.81 -8.37
N VAL A 15 3.79 5.68 -7.87
CA VAL A 15 3.20 5.61 -6.51
C VAL A 15 1.70 5.52 -6.64
N THR A 16 1.11 4.42 -6.15
CA THR A 16 -0.33 4.19 -6.17
C THR A 16 -1.04 4.80 -4.95
N TYR A 17 -2.36 4.81 -4.98
CA TYR A 17 -3.23 5.33 -3.92
C TYR A 17 -2.91 6.77 -3.53
N GLY A 18 -2.87 7.64 -4.53
CA GLY A 18 -2.44 9.04 -4.44
C GLY A 18 -3.22 9.92 -3.48
N ARG A 19 -4.40 9.48 -3.04
CA ARG A 19 -5.23 10.16 -2.02
C ARG A 19 -4.67 10.04 -0.61
N SER A 20 -3.71 9.13 -0.35
CA SER A 20 -3.20 8.90 0.99
C SER A 20 -2.05 9.85 1.35
N LEU A 21 -1.97 10.24 2.61
CA LEU A 21 -0.83 10.99 3.14
C LEU A 21 0.48 10.19 3.06
N ILE A 22 0.40 8.85 3.12
CA ILE A 22 1.56 7.97 2.96
C ILE A 22 2.14 8.12 1.56
N ALA A 23 1.31 8.09 0.52
CA ALA A 23 1.74 8.32 -0.86
C ALA A 23 2.38 9.71 -1.02
N LEU A 24 1.82 10.74 -0.39
CA LEU A 24 2.40 12.08 -0.38
C LEU A 24 3.77 12.12 0.28
N MET A 25 3.95 11.46 1.43
CA MET A 25 5.23 11.38 2.12
C MET A 25 6.28 10.64 1.29
N ILE A 26 5.90 9.53 0.64
CA ILE A 26 6.75 8.79 -0.30
C ILE A 26 7.19 9.72 -1.44
N ALA A 27 6.26 10.40 -2.09
CA ALA A 27 6.55 11.31 -3.20
C ALA A 27 7.49 12.45 -2.78
N GLN A 28 7.29 13.04 -1.61
CA GLN A 28 8.15 14.09 -1.08
C GLN A 28 9.55 13.56 -0.74
N SER A 29 9.65 12.39 -0.12
CA SER A 29 10.92 11.76 0.23
C SER A 29 11.76 11.45 -1.02
N LEU A 30 11.15 10.83 -2.01
CA LEU A 30 11.78 10.47 -3.28
C LEU A 30 12.16 11.72 -4.09
N GLY A 31 11.22 12.66 -4.23
CA GLY A 31 11.43 13.86 -5.03
C GLY A 31 12.54 14.77 -4.48
N ARG A 32 12.69 14.87 -3.15
CA ARG A 32 13.82 15.57 -2.53
C ARG A 32 15.18 14.95 -2.86
N ARG A 33 15.21 13.68 -3.23
CA ARG A 33 16.40 12.92 -3.63
C ARG A 33 16.60 12.84 -5.14
N GLY A 34 15.80 13.57 -5.92
CA GLY A 34 15.90 13.61 -7.38
C GLY A 34 15.23 12.45 -8.09
N VAL A 35 14.43 11.63 -7.41
CA VAL A 35 13.61 10.61 -8.07
C VAL A 35 12.35 11.27 -8.66
N GLU A 36 12.11 11.06 -9.94
CA GLU A 36 10.90 11.51 -10.61
C GLU A 36 9.71 10.67 -10.18
N VAL A 37 8.64 11.29 -9.70
CA VAL A 37 7.45 10.58 -9.21
C VAL A 37 6.29 10.74 -10.18
N ILE A 38 5.69 9.60 -10.53
CA ILE A 38 4.42 9.48 -11.25
C ILE A 38 3.37 9.01 -10.22
N GLY A 39 2.37 9.82 -9.96
CA GLY A 39 1.26 9.48 -9.08
C GLY A 39 0.14 8.80 -9.83
N CYS A 40 -0.59 7.91 -9.19
CA CYS A 40 -1.82 7.35 -9.74
C CYS A 40 -2.82 6.98 -8.65
N ASP A 41 -4.11 7.04 -9.01
CA ASP A 41 -5.23 6.74 -8.13
C ASP A 41 -6.48 6.42 -8.96
N SER A 42 -7.50 5.86 -8.31
CA SER A 42 -8.85 5.66 -8.86
C SER A 42 -9.81 6.82 -8.56
N VAL A 43 -9.31 7.95 -8.10
CA VAL A 43 -10.05 9.21 -7.96
C VAL A 43 -9.21 10.38 -8.48
N ASP A 44 -9.89 11.41 -8.94
CA ASP A 44 -9.27 12.66 -9.34
C ASP A 44 -8.96 13.56 -8.13
N MET A 45 -8.09 14.56 -8.35
CA MET A 45 -7.75 15.59 -7.37
C MET A 45 -7.27 15.04 -6.03
N THR A 46 -6.36 14.10 -6.07
CA THR A 46 -5.74 13.52 -4.87
C THR A 46 -4.70 14.45 -4.24
N VAL A 47 -4.26 14.17 -3.02
CA VAL A 47 -3.17 14.95 -2.38
C VAL A 47 -1.87 14.90 -3.18
N LEU A 48 -1.63 13.82 -3.93
CA LEU A 48 -0.50 13.75 -4.86
C LEU A 48 -0.61 14.75 -6.01
N SER A 49 -1.81 15.07 -6.46
CA SER A 49 -2.05 15.99 -7.60
C SER A 49 -1.53 17.40 -7.34
N PHE A 50 -1.43 17.78 -6.07
CA PHE A 50 -0.94 19.10 -5.65
C PHE A 50 0.51 19.11 -5.21
N SER A 51 1.21 17.97 -5.28
CA SER A 51 2.60 17.88 -4.86
C SER A 51 3.55 18.35 -5.98
N LYS A 52 4.41 19.32 -5.68
CA LYS A 52 5.46 19.78 -6.61
C LYS A 52 6.48 18.71 -7.00
N PHE A 53 6.52 17.58 -6.28
CA PHE A 53 7.42 16.47 -6.56
C PHE A 53 6.81 15.42 -7.49
N VAL A 54 5.51 15.54 -7.80
CA VAL A 54 4.81 14.63 -8.73
C VAL A 54 4.78 15.27 -10.11
N LYS A 55 5.41 14.62 -11.06
CA LYS A 55 5.50 15.11 -12.45
C LYS A 55 4.19 14.96 -13.22
N LYS A 56 3.49 13.86 -12.97
CA LYS A 56 2.23 13.52 -13.64
C LYS A 56 1.37 12.66 -12.74
N ASN A 57 0.05 12.86 -12.80
CA ASN A 57 -0.94 12.01 -12.17
C ASN A 57 -1.75 11.26 -13.21
N HIS A 58 -2.13 10.04 -12.91
CA HIS A 58 -2.94 9.18 -13.75
C HIS A 58 -4.09 8.58 -12.96
N TYR A 59 -5.17 8.35 -13.70
CA TYR A 59 -6.32 7.61 -13.22
C TYR A 59 -6.19 6.14 -13.62
N TYR A 60 -6.61 5.22 -12.75
CA TYR A 60 -6.83 3.82 -13.03
C TYR A 60 -8.20 3.37 -12.50
N THR A 61 -8.75 2.33 -13.08
CA THR A 61 -10.01 1.73 -12.64
C THR A 61 -9.92 1.27 -11.18
N PRO A 62 -10.92 1.56 -10.32
CA PRO A 62 -10.91 1.08 -8.94
C PRO A 62 -10.75 -0.45 -8.87
N PRO A 63 -9.76 -0.98 -8.10
CA PRO A 63 -9.49 -2.42 -8.06
C PRO A 63 -10.59 -3.27 -7.44
N ASP A 64 -11.45 -2.67 -6.62
CA ASP A 64 -12.64 -3.29 -6.04
C ASP A 64 -13.81 -3.43 -7.02
N LYS A 65 -13.82 -2.64 -8.08
CA LYS A 65 -14.83 -2.70 -9.15
C LYS A 65 -14.44 -3.64 -10.27
N ASP A 66 -13.20 -3.53 -10.73
CA ASP A 66 -12.67 -4.35 -11.82
C ASP A 66 -11.16 -4.55 -11.64
N PRO A 67 -10.74 -5.65 -10.97
CA PRO A 67 -9.34 -5.95 -10.71
C PRO A 67 -8.50 -6.10 -11.98
N GLU A 68 -9.03 -6.72 -13.03
CA GLU A 68 -8.30 -6.94 -14.28
C GLU A 68 -8.07 -5.62 -15.02
N LYS A 69 -9.10 -4.81 -15.13
CA LYS A 69 -9.01 -3.49 -15.73
C LYS A 69 -8.04 -2.57 -14.97
N PHE A 70 -8.01 -2.66 -13.64
CA PHE A 70 -7.02 -1.96 -12.81
C PHE A 70 -5.59 -2.36 -13.20
N LEU A 71 -5.34 -3.66 -13.35
CA LEU A 71 -4.00 -4.16 -13.73
C LEU A 71 -3.61 -3.72 -15.14
N ASP A 72 -4.55 -3.74 -16.09
CA ASP A 72 -4.34 -3.26 -17.46
C ASP A 72 -4.00 -1.75 -17.49
N ASP A 73 -4.75 -0.95 -16.76
CA ASP A 73 -4.54 0.50 -16.65
C ASP A 73 -3.16 0.80 -16.04
N LEU A 74 -2.80 0.04 -15.00
CA LEU A 74 -1.49 0.18 -14.34
C LEU A 74 -0.33 -0.21 -15.27
N GLU A 75 -0.47 -1.30 -16.03
CA GLU A 75 0.52 -1.67 -17.05
C GLU A 75 0.67 -0.58 -18.13
N ALA A 76 -0.43 0.00 -18.57
CA ALA A 76 -0.39 1.09 -19.55
C ALA A 76 0.34 2.34 -18.99
N ILE A 77 0.10 2.69 -17.73
CA ILE A 77 0.82 3.76 -17.03
C ILE A 77 2.31 3.45 -16.94
N ILE A 78 2.67 2.24 -16.53
CA ILE A 78 4.06 1.78 -16.42
C ILE A 78 4.75 1.85 -17.77
N LYS A 79 4.14 1.30 -18.82
CA LYS A 79 4.68 1.33 -20.19
C LYS A 79 4.90 2.76 -20.68
N LYS A 80 3.93 3.65 -20.45
CA LYS A 80 3.98 5.06 -20.86
C LYS A 80 5.12 5.84 -20.23
N HIS A 81 5.50 5.47 -19.01
CA HIS A 81 6.49 6.19 -18.22
C HIS A 81 7.81 5.43 -18.05
N LYS A 82 8.00 4.32 -18.78
CA LYS A 82 9.26 3.60 -18.73
C LYS A 82 10.40 4.52 -19.18
N PRO A 83 11.47 4.69 -18.36
CA PRO A 83 12.65 5.42 -18.78
C PRO A 83 13.35 4.71 -19.96
N ASP A 84 13.89 5.49 -20.88
CA ASP A 84 14.68 5.04 -22.04
C ASP A 84 16.19 5.07 -21.78
N ASP A 85 16.63 5.69 -20.70
CA ASP A 85 18.03 5.89 -20.32
C ASP A 85 18.57 4.86 -19.30
N GLY A 86 17.82 3.80 -19.02
CA GLY A 86 18.26 2.72 -18.13
C GLY A 86 18.26 3.05 -16.64
N ARG A 87 17.78 4.25 -16.24
CA ARG A 87 17.66 4.58 -14.80
C ARG A 87 16.74 3.63 -14.06
N PRO A 88 16.93 3.43 -12.75
CA PRO A 88 16.02 2.64 -11.92
C PRO A 88 14.55 3.07 -12.08
N TYR A 89 13.68 2.08 -12.27
CA TYR A 89 12.25 2.27 -12.41
C TYR A 89 11.50 1.35 -11.46
N VAL A 90 10.76 1.93 -10.52
CA VAL A 90 10.14 1.18 -9.43
C VAL A 90 8.68 1.59 -9.25
N ILE A 91 7.81 0.62 -8.90
CA ILE A 91 6.46 0.89 -8.41
C ILE A 91 6.41 0.65 -6.91
N ILE A 92 5.79 1.59 -6.20
CA ILE A 92 5.56 1.54 -4.75
C ILE A 92 4.05 1.48 -4.54
N PRO A 93 3.49 0.27 -4.45
CA PRO A 93 2.06 0.09 -4.21
C PRO A 93 1.73 0.37 -2.75
N SER A 94 0.51 0.86 -2.52
CA SER A 94 0.01 1.20 -1.19
C SER A 94 -1.33 0.51 -0.91
N PHE A 95 -1.61 0.22 0.35
CA PHE A 95 -2.87 -0.35 0.82
C PHE A 95 -3.29 -1.67 0.12
N SER A 96 -4.58 -1.83 -0.14
CA SER A 96 -5.17 -3.02 -0.77
C SER A 96 -4.62 -3.33 -2.16
N GLU A 97 -4.15 -2.31 -2.88
CA GLU A 97 -3.54 -2.43 -4.20
C GLU A 97 -2.25 -3.24 -4.16
N ALA A 98 -1.49 -3.13 -3.07
CA ALA A 98 -0.25 -3.87 -2.88
C ALA A 98 -0.47 -5.40 -2.95
N LYS A 99 -1.55 -5.90 -2.33
CA LYS A 99 -1.89 -7.33 -2.34
C LYS A 99 -2.25 -7.81 -3.74
N LEU A 100 -3.05 -7.03 -4.48
CA LEU A 100 -3.45 -7.37 -5.84
C LEU A 100 -2.26 -7.35 -6.82
N ILE A 101 -1.40 -6.32 -6.72
CA ILE A 101 -0.19 -6.19 -7.54
C ILE A 101 0.79 -7.33 -7.23
N ALA A 102 1.02 -7.65 -5.94
CA ALA A 102 1.90 -8.73 -5.55
C ALA A 102 1.40 -10.10 -6.03
N LYS A 103 0.07 -10.34 -6.03
CA LYS A 103 -0.54 -11.58 -6.53
C LYS A 103 -0.35 -11.75 -8.04
N ASN A 104 -0.27 -10.63 -8.78
CA ASN A 104 -0.11 -10.60 -10.23
C ASN A 104 1.29 -10.12 -10.65
N LYS A 105 2.30 -10.42 -9.85
CA LYS A 105 3.67 -9.95 -10.05
C LYS A 105 4.21 -10.23 -11.45
N ASP A 106 3.92 -11.39 -12.01
CA ASP A 106 4.41 -11.83 -13.33
C ASP A 106 4.02 -10.86 -14.46
N ARG A 107 2.90 -10.15 -14.32
CA ARG A 107 2.48 -9.11 -15.28
C ARG A 107 3.46 -7.93 -15.35
N PHE A 108 4.23 -7.70 -14.31
CA PHE A 108 5.15 -6.57 -14.17
C PHE A 108 6.62 -6.95 -14.35
N ASP A 109 6.95 -8.25 -14.41
CA ASP A 109 8.31 -8.73 -14.55
C ASP A 109 8.99 -8.17 -15.79
N GLY A 110 10.23 -7.69 -15.64
CA GLY A 110 11.00 -7.05 -16.72
C GLY A 110 10.49 -5.68 -17.17
N LYS A 111 9.35 -5.22 -16.66
CA LYS A 111 8.76 -3.92 -17.00
C LYS A 111 9.12 -2.85 -15.96
N ILE A 112 9.04 -3.22 -14.68
CA ILE A 112 9.28 -2.34 -13.54
C ILE A 112 9.68 -3.18 -12.31
N THR A 113 10.47 -2.62 -11.40
CA THR A 113 10.76 -3.26 -10.11
C THR A 113 9.62 -3.03 -9.14
N LEU A 114 9.09 -4.10 -8.54
CA LEU A 114 8.05 -3.99 -7.50
C LEU A 114 8.69 -3.75 -6.13
N ALA A 115 8.39 -2.63 -5.50
CA ALA A 115 8.78 -2.33 -4.12
C ALA A 115 7.72 -2.84 -3.13
N CYS A 116 7.42 -4.12 -3.21
CA CYS A 116 6.55 -4.80 -2.25
C CYS A 116 7.02 -6.25 -2.04
N PRO A 117 6.73 -6.86 -0.89
CA PRO A 117 6.99 -8.28 -0.65
C PRO A 117 6.21 -9.18 -1.61
N TYR A 118 6.58 -10.46 -1.67
CA TYR A 118 5.80 -11.48 -2.35
C TYR A 118 4.41 -11.64 -1.72
N TYR A 119 3.45 -12.05 -2.51
CA TYR A 119 2.06 -12.22 -2.08
C TYR A 119 1.94 -13.11 -0.84
N GLU A 120 2.66 -14.23 -0.81
CA GLU A 120 2.67 -15.17 0.30
C GLU A 120 3.18 -14.53 1.60
N THR A 121 4.19 -13.66 1.49
CA THR A 121 4.72 -12.89 2.63
C THR A 121 3.72 -11.86 3.11
N LEU A 122 3.09 -11.13 2.19
CA LEU A 122 2.04 -10.17 2.55
C LEU A 122 0.87 -10.87 3.23
N ASN A 123 0.48 -12.05 2.75
CA ASN A 123 -0.66 -12.78 3.27
C ASN A 123 -0.41 -13.37 4.68
N LYS A 124 0.84 -13.53 5.10
CA LYS A 124 1.19 -13.92 6.48
C LYS A 124 0.97 -12.80 7.51
N VAL A 125 1.02 -11.55 7.07
CA VAL A 125 0.94 -10.38 7.97
C VAL A 125 -0.29 -9.51 7.71
N HIS A 126 -1.08 -9.85 6.71
CA HIS A 126 -2.32 -9.18 6.36
C HIS A 126 -3.28 -10.19 5.72
N PRO A 127 -4.43 -10.46 6.29
CA PRO A 127 -5.21 -9.72 7.34
C PRO A 127 -4.58 -9.73 8.75
N LYS A 128 -5.22 -9.00 9.68
CA LYS A 128 -4.68 -8.78 11.05
C LYS A 128 -4.68 -10.03 11.92
N ASP A 129 -5.60 -10.95 11.70
CA ASP A 129 -5.65 -12.27 12.34
C ASP A 129 -4.43 -13.10 11.96
N HIS A 130 -4.06 -13.16 10.67
CA HIS A 130 -2.83 -13.81 10.23
C HIS A 130 -1.58 -13.19 10.85
N PHE A 131 -1.58 -11.86 11.04
CA PHE A 131 -0.47 -11.20 11.73
C PHE A 131 -0.36 -11.65 13.19
N ALA A 132 -1.48 -11.74 13.91
CA ALA A 132 -1.49 -12.18 15.30
C ALA A 132 -0.97 -13.63 15.43
N GLN A 133 -1.43 -14.53 14.57
CA GLN A 133 -0.95 -15.93 14.52
C GLN A 133 0.55 -16.00 14.20
N THR A 134 1.00 -15.26 13.19
CA THR A 134 2.44 -15.21 12.81
C THR A 134 3.29 -14.66 13.95
N ALA A 135 2.80 -13.65 14.67
CA ALA A 135 3.52 -13.09 15.81
C ALA A 135 3.67 -14.10 16.94
N GLU A 136 2.65 -14.90 17.23
CA GLU A 136 2.67 -15.96 18.21
C GLU A 136 3.64 -17.09 17.81
N GLU A 137 3.54 -17.59 16.57
CA GLU A 137 4.44 -18.61 16.02
C GLU A 137 5.92 -18.22 16.11
N LEU A 138 6.21 -16.94 15.89
CA LEU A 138 7.57 -16.39 15.96
C LEU A 138 7.98 -15.92 17.36
N SER A 139 7.12 -16.11 18.36
CA SER A 139 7.33 -15.66 19.76
C SER A 139 7.67 -14.16 19.83
N LEU A 140 7.06 -13.34 18.99
CA LEU A 140 7.24 -11.91 19.01
C LEU A 140 6.44 -11.27 20.14
N ASN A 141 6.99 -10.20 20.71
CA ASN A 141 6.28 -9.42 21.72
C ASN A 141 5.15 -8.61 21.04
N ALA A 142 3.96 -9.17 21.02
CA ALA A 142 2.76 -8.57 20.45
C ALA A 142 1.64 -8.51 21.50
N PRO A 143 0.70 -7.59 21.40
CA PRO A 143 -0.48 -7.56 22.25
C PRO A 143 -1.26 -8.87 22.15
N LYS A 144 -1.77 -9.37 23.27
CA LYS A 144 -2.64 -10.54 23.28
C LYS A 144 -3.84 -10.26 22.38
N THR A 145 -4.10 -11.18 21.46
CA THR A 145 -5.15 -11.04 20.45
C THR A 145 -6.01 -12.31 20.48
N TRP A 146 -7.32 -12.11 20.48
CA TRP A 146 -8.30 -13.18 20.40
C TRP A 146 -9.00 -13.09 19.05
N ILE A 147 -9.27 -14.24 18.45
CA ILE A 147 -9.86 -14.36 17.10
C ILE A 147 -11.01 -15.36 17.24
N PRO A 148 -12.18 -14.93 17.75
CA PRO A 148 -13.33 -15.83 17.90
C PRO A 148 -13.86 -16.25 16.53
N ASP A 149 -14.15 -17.54 16.37
CA ASP A 149 -14.68 -18.11 15.15
C ASP A 149 -16.19 -17.86 15.02
N ASP A 150 -16.90 -17.72 16.16
CA ASP A 150 -18.34 -17.50 16.17
C ASP A 150 -18.79 -16.62 17.37
N GLU A 151 -20.10 -16.33 17.42
CA GLU A 151 -20.73 -15.50 18.43
C GLU A 151 -20.68 -16.15 19.83
N GLN A 152 -20.78 -17.48 19.91
CA GLN A 152 -20.73 -18.20 21.18
C GLN A 152 -19.33 -18.13 21.80
N GLU A 153 -18.28 -18.25 21.01
CA GLU A 153 -16.92 -18.08 21.45
C GLU A 153 -16.64 -16.64 21.90
N LEU A 154 -17.17 -15.66 21.16
CA LEU A 154 -17.08 -14.25 21.55
C LEU A 154 -17.76 -14.00 22.90
N GLU A 155 -18.95 -14.55 23.14
CA GLU A 155 -19.64 -14.44 24.43
C GLU A 155 -18.82 -15.03 25.57
N ASN A 156 -18.24 -16.21 25.38
CA ASN A 156 -17.38 -16.85 26.36
C ASN A 156 -16.15 -15.99 26.70
N LEU A 157 -15.53 -15.38 25.68
CA LEU A 157 -14.37 -14.51 25.86
C LEU A 157 -14.68 -13.24 26.67
N THR A 158 -15.89 -12.71 26.60
CA THR A 158 -16.23 -11.43 27.27
C THR A 158 -16.00 -11.47 28.78
N GLY A 159 -16.13 -12.64 29.41
CA GLY A 159 -15.86 -12.86 30.83
C GLY A 159 -14.36 -12.96 31.21
N GLU A 160 -13.49 -13.17 30.22
CA GLU A 160 -12.05 -13.35 30.40
C GLU A 160 -11.24 -12.13 29.95
N LEU A 161 -11.86 -11.15 29.30
CA LEU A 161 -11.18 -9.99 28.75
C LEU A 161 -10.81 -8.98 29.85
N GLU A 162 -9.58 -8.51 29.80
CA GLU A 162 -9.14 -7.34 30.55
C GLU A 162 -9.48 -6.06 29.76
N TRP A 163 -10.38 -5.27 30.29
CA TRP A 163 -10.85 -4.03 29.66
C TRP A 163 -9.89 -2.84 29.94
N PRO A 164 -9.68 -1.92 29.02
CA PRO A 164 -10.37 -1.77 27.72
C PRO A 164 -9.77 -2.63 26.61
N VAL A 165 -10.60 -3.07 25.64
CA VAL A 165 -10.18 -3.84 24.47
C VAL A 165 -10.38 -3.06 23.17
N LEU A 166 -9.61 -3.42 22.12
CA LEU A 166 -9.77 -2.89 20.76
C LEU A 166 -10.34 -3.97 19.86
N ILE A 167 -11.51 -3.71 19.30
CA ILE A 167 -12.10 -4.56 18.26
C ILE A 167 -11.64 -4.08 16.90
N LYS A 168 -11.09 -4.98 16.08
CA LYS A 168 -10.53 -4.67 14.77
C LYS A 168 -11.05 -5.63 13.72
N PRO A 169 -11.69 -5.16 12.64
CA PRO A 169 -12.00 -6.01 11.50
C PRO A 169 -10.71 -6.57 10.87
N PRO A 170 -10.66 -7.84 10.45
CA PRO A 170 -9.45 -8.48 9.94
C PRO A 170 -8.92 -7.79 8.67
N ASP A 171 -9.79 -7.50 7.70
CA ASP A 171 -9.42 -7.06 6.35
C ASP A 171 -9.43 -5.53 6.13
N GLN A 172 -9.81 -4.74 7.12
CA GLN A 172 -9.90 -3.29 6.96
C GLN A 172 -8.56 -2.58 7.20
N VAL A 173 -8.23 -1.63 6.34
CA VAL A 173 -7.02 -0.80 6.41
C VAL A 173 -7.33 0.62 6.88
N GLY A 174 -6.32 1.33 7.38
CA GLY A 174 -6.44 2.73 7.75
C GLY A 174 -7.29 3.01 8.98
N GLY A 175 -7.43 2.05 9.89
CA GLY A 175 -8.18 2.24 11.14
C GLY A 175 -9.69 2.21 11.01
N ARG A 176 -10.23 1.93 9.84
CA ARG A 176 -11.69 1.80 9.65
C ARG A 176 -12.23 0.63 10.46
N GLY A 177 -13.39 0.84 11.09
CA GLY A 177 -14.09 -0.18 11.88
C GLY A 177 -13.40 -0.54 13.21
N ILE A 178 -12.33 0.15 13.61
CA ILE A 178 -11.73 -0.05 14.94
C ILE A 178 -12.59 0.66 15.98
N SER A 179 -12.98 -0.06 17.02
CA SER A 179 -13.68 0.48 18.16
C SER A 179 -12.96 0.12 19.46
N LYS A 180 -13.05 1.02 20.45
CA LYS A 180 -12.53 0.80 21.82
C LYS A 180 -13.71 0.64 22.75
N HIS A 181 -13.69 -0.42 23.50
CA HIS A 181 -14.70 -0.76 24.49
C HIS A 181 -14.08 -0.97 25.86
#